data_5a7724e1b0dc125052b23ad5cbd608bb
#
_entry.id   5a7724e1b0dc125052b23ad5cbd608bb
#
_cell.length_a   1.000
_cell.length_b   1.000
_cell.length_c   1.000
_cell.angle_alpha   90.00
_cell.angle_beta   90.00
_cell.angle_gamma   90.00
#
_symmetry.space_group_name_H-M   'P 1'
#
loop_
_entity.id
_entity.type
_entity.pdbx_description
1 polymer ?
#
loop_
_entity_poly.entity_id
_entity_poly.type
_entity_poly.pdbx_seq_one_letter_code
_entity_poly.pdbx_strand_id
1 'polypeptide(L)'
;MQPQLPIEVDAQTGVWTTDGLPMIYVPRHFFVNNHVETEAAVGREVYAPALYKAGHRSAYFWCQQEAATHGLAGMAVYEHYLKRLSQRGWGLFSFVAADPVTGHAQVQVDHSVFVLAQGIAGVPVDRSKVCCLFAGWFSGAMDWVLETAGSALRTTSAESQCAAEDGAHHHTHCVFTVSPL
;
A
#
# COMPACT_ATOMS: atom_id res chain seq x y z
N MET A 1 2.30 23.28 0.06
CA MET A 1 2.05 22.34 1.18
C MET A 1 3.34 21.60 1.43
N GLN A 2 3.83 21.60 2.64
CA GLN A 2 5.05 20.86 3.00
C GLN A 2 4.69 19.43 3.40
N PRO A 3 5.54 18.41 3.10
CA PRO A 3 5.33 17.06 3.61
C PRO A 3 5.25 17.11 5.15
N GLN A 4 4.22 16.51 5.72
CA GLN A 4 4.03 16.49 7.19
C GLN A 4 4.60 15.18 7.78
N LEU A 5 5.67 14.67 7.21
CA LEU A 5 6.40 13.52 7.74
C LEU A 5 7.52 14.01 8.65
N PRO A 6 7.67 13.44 9.84
CA PRO A 6 8.85 13.67 10.67
C PRO A 6 10.04 12.90 10.04
N ILE A 7 10.74 13.55 9.13
CA ILE A 7 11.94 12.96 8.51
C ILE A 7 13.14 13.39 9.33
N GLU A 8 13.87 12.41 9.85
CA GLU A 8 15.15 12.58 10.51
C GLU A 8 16.26 12.09 9.59
N VAL A 9 17.36 12.82 9.55
CA VAL A 9 18.53 12.48 8.74
C VAL A 9 19.76 12.42 9.64
N ASP A 10 20.36 11.24 9.73
CA ASP A 10 21.64 11.09 10.39
C ASP A 10 22.76 11.55 9.42
N ALA A 11 23.39 12.67 9.76
CA ALA A 11 24.42 13.27 8.94
C ALA A 11 25.72 12.44 8.87
N GLN A 12 25.95 11.52 9.80
CA GLN A 12 27.15 10.68 9.83
C GLN A 12 26.99 9.43 8.96
N THR A 13 25.81 8.83 8.96
CA THR A 13 25.53 7.58 8.24
C THR A 13 24.78 7.78 6.94
N GLY A 14 24.13 8.94 6.76
CA GLY A 14 23.23 9.21 5.65
C GLY A 14 21.89 8.47 5.74
N VAL A 15 21.60 7.82 6.86
CA VAL A 15 20.34 7.10 7.06
C VAL A 15 19.21 8.08 7.31
N TRP A 16 18.14 7.90 6.57
CA TRP A 16 16.88 8.63 6.77
C TRP A 16 15.90 7.76 7.55
N THR A 17 15.23 8.34 8.52
CA THR A 17 14.19 7.65 9.29
C THR A 17 12.90 8.45 9.32
N THR A 18 11.79 7.74 9.46
CA THR A 18 10.47 8.31 9.75
C THR A 18 9.82 7.43 10.79
N ASP A 19 9.38 8.03 11.89
CA ASP A 19 8.80 7.30 13.03
C ASP A 19 9.75 6.17 13.54
N GLY A 20 11.07 6.43 13.51
CA GLY A 20 12.10 5.46 13.91
C GLY A 20 12.38 4.34 12.90
N LEU A 21 11.67 4.28 11.78
CA LEU A 21 11.90 3.30 10.72
C LEU A 21 12.86 3.83 9.66
N PRO A 22 13.91 3.07 9.28
CA PRO A 22 14.78 3.44 8.18
C PRO A 22 14.01 3.52 6.87
N MET A 23 14.23 4.61 6.12
CA MET A 23 13.52 4.91 4.88
C MET A 23 14.51 5.20 3.75
N ILE A 24 14.04 5.00 2.53
CA ILE A 24 14.71 5.51 1.33
C ILE A 24 13.78 6.46 0.60
N TYR A 25 14.35 7.49 -0.01
CA TYR A 25 13.63 8.40 -0.89
C TYR A 25 14.00 8.08 -2.34
N VAL A 26 13.03 7.61 -3.11
CA VAL A 26 13.26 7.19 -4.50
C VAL A 26 12.32 7.92 -5.47
N PRO A 27 12.78 8.24 -6.69
CA PRO A 27 11.88 8.74 -7.73
C PRO A 27 10.81 7.71 -8.08
N ARG A 28 9.57 8.16 -8.25
CA ARG A 28 8.43 7.30 -8.58
C ARG A 28 8.69 6.41 -9.81
N HIS A 29 9.18 6.99 -10.90
CA HIS A 29 9.45 6.25 -12.13
C HIS A 29 10.53 5.17 -11.95
N PHE A 30 11.56 5.40 -11.11
CA PHE A 30 12.57 4.39 -10.81
C PHE A 30 11.95 3.17 -10.14
N PHE A 31 11.10 3.42 -9.12
CA PHE A 31 10.40 2.35 -8.41
C PHE A 31 9.48 1.56 -9.36
N VAL A 32 8.66 2.26 -10.18
CA VAL A 32 7.71 1.60 -11.07
C VAL A 32 8.41 0.88 -12.22
N ASN A 33 9.49 1.43 -12.80
CA ASN A 33 10.30 0.73 -13.81
C ASN A 33 10.89 -0.57 -13.23
N ASN A 34 11.44 -0.53 -12.00
CA ASN A 34 11.96 -1.74 -11.36
C ASN A 34 10.87 -2.81 -11.19
N HIS A 35 9.65 -2.40 -10.81
CA HIS A 35 8.50 -3.28 -10.70
C HIS A 35 8.13 -3.90 -12.05
N VAL A 36 8.00 -3.09 -13.10
CA VAL A 36 7.62 -3.53 -14.45
C VAL A 36 8.66 -4.48 -15.05
N GLU A 37 9.94 -4.15 -14.96
CA GLU A 37 11.03 -5.00 -15.48
C GLU A 37 11.12 -6.34 -14.73
N THR A 38 10.88 -6.34 -13.41
CA THR A 38 10.86 -7.58 -12.64
C THR A 38 9.67 -8.46 -13.05
N GLU A 39 8.47 -7.86 -13.19
CA GLU A 39 7.29 -8.60 -13.65
C GLU A 39 7.50 -9.18 -15.06
N ALA A 40 8.09 -8.40 -15.97
CA ALA A 40 8.41 -8.87 -17.32
C ALA A 40 9.40 -10.04 -17.33
N ALA A 41 10.38 -10.03 -16.42
CA ALA A 41 11.41 -11.07 -16.35
C ALA A 41 10.91 -12.41 -15.80
N VAL A 42 9.99 -12.40 -14.82
CA VAL A 42 9.57 -13.64 -14.13
C VAL A 42 8.11 -14.05 -14.42
N GLY A 43 7.34 -13.19 -15.06
CA GLY A 43 5.91 -13.37 -15.31
C GLY A 43 5.02 -12.93 -14.15
N ARG A 44 3.85 -12.41 -14.48
CA ARG A 44 2.89 -11.86 -13.50
C ARG A 44 2.38 -12.90 -12.50
N GLU A 45 2.15 -14.15 -12.96
CA GLU A 45 1.71 -15.26 -12.11
C GLU A 45 2.70 -15.64 -11.01
N VAL A 46 3.99 -15.35 -11.18
CA VAL A 46 5.03 -15.56 -10.18
C VAL A 46 5.22 -14.31 -9.35
N TYR A 47 5.26 -13.16 -10.00
CA TYR A 47 5.60 -11.89 -9.36
C TYR A 47 4.48 -11.36 -8.47
N ALA A 48 3.22 -11.33 -8.91
CA ALA A 48 2.13 -10.75 -8.16
C ALA A 48 1.88 -11.43 -6.80
N PRO A 49 1.88 -12.78 -6.67
CA PRO A 49 1.79 -13.44 -5.38
C PRO A 49 2.99 -13.17 -4.46
N ALA A 50 4.20 -13.06 -5.03
CA ALA A 50 5.41 -12.74 -4.24
C ALA A 50 5.33 -11.32 -3.69
N LEU A 51 4.92 -10.38 -4.54
CA LEU A 51 4.72 -8.98 -4.17
C LEU A 51 3.62 -8.80 -3.12
N TYR A 52 2.50 -9.52 -3.27
CA TYR A 52 1.43 -9.58 -2.28
C TYR A 52 1.96 -10.02 -0.90
N LYS A 53 2.69 -11.14 -0.85
CA LYS A 53 3.26 -11.65 0.41
C LYS A 53 4.26 -10.67 1.04
N ALA A 54 5.09 -10.02 0.22
CA ALA A 54 6.04 -9.02 0.69
C ALA A 54 5.29 -7.81 1.26
N GLY A 55 4.28 -7.33 0.55
CA GLY A 55 3.41 -6.23 0.98
C GLY A 55 2.68 -6.54 2.29
N HIS A 56 2.07 -7.72 2.40
CA HIS A 56 1.38 -8.18 3.60
C HIS A 56 2.31 -8.15 4.83
N ARG A 57 3.49 -8.78 4.74
CA ARG A 57 4.45 -8.79 5.85
C ARG A 57 4.95 -7.38 6.22
N SER A 58 5.20 -6.56 5.21
CA SER A 58 5.65 -5.18 5.43
C SER A 58 4.59 -4.34 6.15
N ALA A 59 3.33 -4.42 5.73
CA ALA A 59 2.24 -3.69 6.36
C ALA A 59 1.98 -4.15 7.80
N TYR A 60 1.96 -5.46 8.03
CA TYR A 60 1.80 -6.03 9.36
C TYR A 60 2.89 -5.52 10.32
N PHE A 61 4.16 -5.64 9.92
CA PHE A 61 5.30 -5.13 10.71
C PHE A 61 5.19 -3.62 10.95
N TRP A 62 4.81 -2.87 9.92
CA TRP A 62 4.68 -1.43 10.00
C TRP A 62 3.58 -1.02 11.00
N CYS A 63 2.40 -1.65 10.94
CA CYS A 63 1.31 -1.43 11.89
C CYS A 63 1.75 -1.73 13.34
N GLN A 64 2.53 -2.80 13.55
CA GLN A 64 3.10 -3.14 14.85
C GLN A 64 4.00 -2.03 15.39
N GLN A 65 4.89 -1.47 14.57
CA GLN A 65 5.80 -0.40 14.97
C GLN A 65 5.05 0.91 15.25
N GLU A 66 4.11 1.29 14.38
CA GLU A 66 3.33 2.53 14.56
C GLU A 66 2.42 2.47 15.79
N ALA A 67 1.84 1.30 16.07
CA ALA A 67 1.08 1.10 17.30
C ALA A 67 1.93 1.37 18.54
N ALA A 68 3.14 0.82 18.57
CA ALA A 68 4.07 1.00 19.69
C ALA A 68 4.57 2.46 19.78
N THR A 69 4.93 3.07 18.65
CA THR A 69 5.49 4.43 18.60
C THR A 69 4.47 5.49 18.99
N HIS A 70 3.21 5.34 18.57
CA HIS A 70 2.16 6.35 18.73
C HIS A 70 1.12 6.01 19.78
N GLY A 71 1.20 4.84 20.44
CA GLY A 71 0.21 4.38 21.40
C GLY A 71 -1.17 4.13 20.79
N LEU A 72 -1.20 3.73 19.52
CA LEU A 72 -2.45 3.46 18.78
C LEU A 72 -2.87 2.00 18.93
N ALA A 73 -4.18 1.72 18.74
CA ALA A 73 -4.73 0.37 18.78
C ALA A 73 -5.86 0.18 17.77
N GLY A 74 -6.10 -1.06 17.36
CA GLY A 74 -7.21 -1.45 16.49
C GLY A 74 -7.21 -0.68 15.17
N MET A 75 -8.39 -0.26 14.72
CA MET A 75 -8.55 0.45 13.44
C MET A 75 -7.80 1.78 13.36
N ALA A 76 -7.53 2.45 14.49
CA ALA A 76 -6.76 3.69 14.50
C ALA A 76 -5.33 3.50 13.94
N VAL A 77 -4.74 2.31 14.11
CA VAL A 77 -3.43 1.98 13.50
C VAL A 77 -3.57 1.85 11.98
N TYR A 78 -4.62 1.19 11.50
CA TYR A 78 -4.85 1.03 10.06
C TYR A 78 -5.15 2.38 9.39
N GLU A 79 -5.98 3.23 9.99
CA GLU A 79 -6.22 4.61 9.52
C GLU A 79 -4.92 5.41 9.47
N HIS A 80 -4.10 5.30 10.51
CA HIS A 80 -2.79 5.94 10.58
C HIS A 80 -1.86 5.42 9.46
N TYR A 81 -1.87 4.11 9.21
CA TYR A 81 -1.12 3.51 8.10
C TYR A 81 -1.51 4.11 6.74
N LEU A 82 -2.81 4.17 6.43
CA LEU A 82 -3.29 4.77 5.18
C LEU A 82 -2.90 6.26 5.06
N LYS A 83 -3.00 7.00 6.17
CA LYS A 83 -2.54 8.40 6.24
C LYS A 83 -1.04 8.51 5.94
N ARG A 84 -0.20 7.64 6.52
CA ARG A 84 1.25 7.64 6.29
C ARG A 84 1.61 7.26 4.84
N LEU A 85 0.89 6.32 4.24
CA LEU A 85 1.04 5.99 2.82
C LEU A 85 0.74 7.21 1.93
N SER A 86 -0.35 7.92 2.25
CA SER A 86 -0.72 9.14 1.53
C SER A 86 0.36 10.23 1.66
N GLN A 87 0.87 10.45 2.86
CA GLN A 87 1.91 11.43 3.14
C GLN A 87 3.26 11.09 2.46
N ARG A 88 3.52 9.81 2.19
CA ARG A 88 4.73 9.32 1.51
C ARG A 88 4.61 9.33 -0.02
N GLY A 89 3.48 9.73 -0.57
CA GLY A 89 3.30 9.91 -2.02
C GLY A 89 2.95 8.64 -2.79
N TRP A 90 2.46 7.59 -2.12
CA TRP A 90 1.99 6.37 -2.77
C TRP A 90 0.65 6.54 -3.48
N GLY A 91 -0.15 7.49 -3.05
CA GLY A 91 -1.49 7.84 -3.50
C GLY A 91 -2.23 8.58 -2.41
N LEU A 92 -3.49 8.85 -2.59
CA LEU A 92 -4.37 9.33 -1.54
C LEU A 92 -5.29 8.20 -1.12
N PHE A 93 -5.10 7.67 0.09
CA PHE A 93 -5.78 6.49 0.61
C PHE A 93 -6.88 6.89 1.57
N SER A 94 -8.06 6.28 1.41
CA SER A 94 -9.18 6.46 2.33
C SER A 94 -10.02 5.19 2.43
N PHE A 95 -10.67 4.98 3.58
CA PHE A 95 -11.69 3.96 3.69
C PHE A 95 -12.99 4.41 3.04
N VAL A 96 -13.58 3.54 2.24
CA VAL A 96 -14.99 3.63 1.84
C VAL A 96 -15.86 2.97 2.91
N ALA A 97 -15.40 1.81 3.40
CA ALA A 97 -16.01 1.07 4.49
C ALA A 97 -14.94 0.24 5.20
N ALA A 98 -15.12 -0.02 6.50
CA ALA A 98 -14.30 -0.96 7.26
C ALA A 98 -15.08 -1.54 8.45
N ASP A 99 -14.95 -2.85 8.63
CA ASP A 99 -15.52 -3.57 9.76
C ASP A 99 -14.47 -4.53 10.34
N PRO A 100 -13.82 -4.15 11.45
CA PRO A 100 -12.80 -4.97 12.08
C PRO A 100 -13.34 -6.22 12.76
N VAL A 101 -14.67 -6.34 12.95
CA VAL A 101 -15.27 -7.55 13.55
C VAL A 101 -15.32 -8.67 12.52
N THR A 102 -15.71 -8.34 11.30
CA THR A 102 -15.86 -9.30 10.21
C THR A 102 -14.62 -9.39 9.30
N GLY A 103 -13.65 -8.48 9.46
CA GLY A 103 -12.46 -8.42 8.61
C GLY A 103 -12.71 -7.87 7.21
N HIS A 104 -13.85 -7.23 6.97
CA HIS A 104 -14.14 -6.59 5.69
C HIS A 104 -13.68 -5.14 5.69
N ALA A 105 -13.09 -4.72 4.57
CA ALA A 105 -12.85 -3.31 4.29
C ALA A 105 -12.89 -3.03 2.79
N GLN A 106 -13.18 -1.78 2.45
CA GLN A 106 -13.01 -1.25 1.11
C GLN A 106 -12.16 0.01 1.19
N VAL A 107 -11.04 -0.01 0.46
CA VAL A 107 -10.07 1.10 0.43
C VAL A 107 -10.07 1.70 -0.96
N GLN A 108 -10.29 3.02 -1.03
CA GLN A 108 -10.11 3.81 -2.24
C GLN A 108 -8.69 4.38 -2.30
N VAL A 109 -8.12 4.41 -3.51
CA VAL A 109 -6.81 5.01 -3.78
C VAL A 109 -6.93 5.96 -4.96
N ASP A 110 -6.89 7.26 -4.68
CA ASP A 110 -6.78 8.28 -5.70
C ASP A 110 -5.30 8.54 -6.01
N HIS A 111 -4.98 8.89 -7.25
CA HIS A 111 -3.64 9.26 -7.67
C HIS A 111 -2.57 8.19 -7.36
N SER A 112 -2.91 6.90 -7.56
CA SER A 112 -1.97 5.80 -7.37
C SER A 112 -0.64 6.05 -8.06
N VAL A 113 0.46 5.80 -7.34
CA VAL A 113 1.83 5.92 -7.86
C VAL A 113 2.05 5.13 -9.16
N PHE A 114 1.45 3.94 -9.27
CA PHE A 114 1.56 3.08 -10.45
C PHE A 114 0.83 3.66 -11.66
N VAL A 115 -0.36 4.22 -11.45
CA VAL A 115 -1.16 4.85 -12.52
C VAL A 115 -0.49 6.16 -12.97
N LEU A 116 -0.06 6.99 -12.02
CA LEU A 116 0.56 8.28 -12.34
C LEU A 116 1.96 8.18 -12.93
N ALA A 117 2.62 7.04 -12.84
CA ALA A 117 3.93 6.83 -13.45
C ALA A 117 3.86 6.40 -14.92
N GLN A 118 2.72 5.90 -15.38
CA GLN A 118 2.56 5.42 -16.75
C GLN A 118 2.89 6.51 -17.80
N GLY A 119 3.61 6.13 -18.85
CA GLY A 119 4.07 7.05 -19.89
C GLY A 119 5.21 7.98 -19.48
N ILE A 120 5.74 7.87 -18.25
CA ILE A 120 6.83 8.72 -17.75
C ILE A 120 8.13 7.90 -17.69
N ALA A 121 9.22 8.43 -18.24
CA ALA A 121 10.57 7.86 -18.15
C ALA A 121 10.66 6.38 -18.55
N GLY A 122 9.94 5.99 -19.60
CA GLY A 122 9.95 4.62 -20.14
C GLY A 122 8.97 3.64 -19.47
N VAL A 123 8.23 4.06 -18.44
CA VAL A 123 7.16 3.23 -17.88
C VAL A 123 6.08 3.00 -18.94
N PRO A 124 5.75 1.74 -19.29
CA PRO A 124 4.71 1.46 -20.27
C PRO A 124 3.33 1.90 -19.78
N VAL A 125 2.44 2.15 -20.73
CA VAL A 125 1.01 2.36 -20.42
C VAL A 125 0.35 0.98 -20.39
N ASP A 126 -0.03 0.53 -19.21
CA ASP A 126 -0.77 -0.71 -18.98
C ASP A 126 -2.22 -0.37 -18.63
N ARG A 127 -3.15 -1.01 -19.32
CA ARG A 127 -4.60 -0.79 -19.20
C ARG A 127 -5.29 -1.88 -18.37
N SER A 128 -4.51 -2.56 -17.56
CA SER A 128 -4.98 -3.58 -16.62
C SER A 128 -4.88 -3.08 -15.16
N LYS A 129 -5.16 -3.97 -14.21
CA LYS A 129 -4.98 -3.71 -12.78
C LYS A 129 -3.50 -3.73 -12.42
N VAL A 130 -2.90 -2.56 -12.21
CA VAL A 130 -1.45 -2.39 -12.01
C VAL A 130 -1.05 -2.16 -10.55
N CYS A 131 -2.02 -2.04 -9.64
CA CYS A 131 -1.75 -1.64 -8.26
C CYS A 131 -1.69 -2.84 -7.28
N CYS A 132 -1.39 -4.06 -7.75
CA CYS A 132 -1.45 -5.30 -6.99
C CYS A 132 -0.60 -5.31 -5.69
N LEU A 133 0.45 -4.49 -5.61
CA LEU A 133 1.25 -4.31 -4.40
C LEU A 133 0.38 -3.90 -3.20
N PHE A 134 -0.56 -2.98 -3.42
CA PHE A 134 -1.39 -2.45 -2.34
C PHE A 134 -2.32 -3.50 -1.74
N ALA A 135 -2.74 -4.50 -2.52
CA ALA A 135 -3.58 -5.57 -2.01
C ALA A 135 -2.96 -6.27 -0.79
N GLY A 136 -1.67 -6.63 -0.87
CA GLY A 136 -0.96 -7.20 0.27
C GLY A 136 -0.91 -6.26 1.48
N TRP A 137 -0.73 -4.96 1.25
CA TRP A 137 -0.70 -3.98 2.34
C TRP A 137 -2.01 -3.92 3.11
N PHE A 138 -3.15 -3.90 2.42
CA PHE A 138 -4.45 -3.78 3.08
C PHE A 138 -4.82 -5.02 3.87
N SER A 139 -4.55 -6.20 3.33
CA SER A 139 -4.73 -7.46 4.04
C SER A 139 -3.80 -7.57 5.26
N GLY A 140 -2.52 -7.22 5.11
CA GLY A 140 -1.56 -7.28 6.22
C GLY A 140 -1.90 -6.33 7.37
N ALA A 141 -2.40 -5.13 7.07
CA ALA A 141 -2.85 -4.18 8.07
C ALA A 141 -4.12 -4.67 8.79
N MET A 142 -5.09 -5.25 8.04
CA MET A 142 -6.30 -5.81 8.65
C MET A 142 -5.98 -7.02 9.52
N ASP A 143 -5.11 -7.92 9.09
CA ASP A 143 -4.70 -9.09 9.86
C ASP A 143 -4.04 -8.69 11.18
N TRP A 144 -3.24 -7.62 11.19
CA TRP A 144 -2.68 -7.08 12.42
C TRP A 144 -3.79 -6.55 13.37
N VAL A 145 -4.78 -5.82 12.84
CA VAL A 145 -5.91 -5.33 13.62
C VAL A 145 -6.70 -6.47 14.25
N LEU A 146 -7.03 -7.49 13.45
CA LEU A 146 -7.78 -8.67 13.90
C LEU A 146 -7.02 -9.45 14.96
N GLU A 147 -5.74 -9.72 14.76
CA GLU A 147 -4.91 -10.49 15.68
C GLU A 147 -4.77 -9.78 17.04
N THR A 148 -4.54 -8.46 17.02
CA THR A 148 -4.45 -7.68 18.27
C THR A 148 -5.78 -7.54 19.01
N ALA A 149 -6.91 -7.74 18.31
CA ALA A 149 -8.23 -7.86 18.90
C ALA A 149 -8.55 -9.29 19.40
N GLY A 150 -7.62 -10.24 19.30
CA GLY A 150 -7.80 -11.64 19.70
C GLY A 150 -8.56 -12.50 18.67
N SER A 151 -8.77 -12.02 17.45
CA SER A 151 -9.42 -12.78 16.38
C SER A 151 -8.42 -13.71 15.68
N ALA A 152 -8.86 -14.93 15.36
CA ALA A 152 -8.11 -15.87 14.53
C ALA A 152 -8.39 -15.70 13.02
N LEU A 153 -9.28 -14.80 12.64
CA LEU A 153 -9.57 -14.52 11.24
C LEU A 153 -8.31 -14.05 10.51
N ARG A 154 -8.20 -14.45 9.26
CA ARG A 154 -7.21 -13.93 8.30
C ARG A 154 -7.95 -13.41 7.08
N THR A 155 -7.33 -12.45 6.40
CA THR A 155 -7.95 -11.78 5.28
C THR A 155 -7.16 -11.94 4.00
N THR A 156 -7.84 -11.73 2.90
CA THR A 156 -7.25 -11.50 1.59
C THR A 156 -7.72 -10.15 1.07
N SER A 157 -7.00 -9.60 0.11
CA SER A 157 -7.42 -8.38 -0.58
C SER A 157 -7.15 -8.47 -2.06
N ALA A 158 -8.03 -7.87 -2.84
CA ALA A 158 -7.90 -7.78 -4.29
C ALA A 158 -8.25 -6.37 -4.77
N GLU A 159 -7.56 -5.94 -5.84
CA GLU A 159 -7.95 -4.74 -6.58
C GLU A 159 -9.23 -5.03 -7.37
N SER A 160 -10.35 -4.45 -6.95
CA SER A 160 -11.65 -4.62 -7.60
C SER A 160 -11.84 -3.66 -8.79
N GLN A 161 -11.23 -2.47 -8.72
CA GLN A 161 -11.25 -1.44 -9.75
C GLN A 161 -9.89 -0.77 -9.85
N CYS A 162 -9.42 -0.45 -11.05
CA CYS A 162 -8.19 0.32 -11.28
C CYS A 162 -8.45 1.52 -12.19
N ALA A 163 -7.85 2.67 -11.85
CA ALA A 163 -7.92 3.87 -12.68
C ALA A 163 -7.14 3.76 -14.01
N ALA A 164 -6.32 2.71 -14.18
CA ALA A 164 -5.63 2.41 -15.43
C ALA A 164 -6.51 1.61 -16.42
N GLU A 165 -7.57 0.95 -15.95
CA GLU A 165 -8.40 0.11 -16.80
C GLU A 165 -9.17 0.93 -17.84
N ASP A 166 -9.05 0.53 -19.11
CA ASP A 166 -9.92 1.03 -20.19
C ASP A 166 -11.24 0.26 -20.15
N GLY A 167 -12.29 0.93 -19.74
CA GLY A 167 -13.65 0.39 -19.76
C GLY A 167 -14.67 1.44 -20.15
N ALA A 168 -15.92 1.01 -20.33
CA ALA A 168 -17.07 1.89 -20.54
C ALA A 168 -17.25 2.92 -19.38
N HIS A 169 -16.56 2.68 -18.28
CA HIS A 169 -16.53 3.52 -17.09
C HIS A 169 -15.08 3.99 -16.88
N HIS A 170 -14.76 5.21 -17.30
CA HIS A 170 -13.47 5.84 -16.98
C HIS A 170 -13.36 5.99 -15.46
N HIS A 171 -12.69 5.04 -14.82
CA HIS A 171 -12.44 5.09 -13.39
C HIS A 171 -11.42 6.19 -13.07
N THR A 172 -11.71 7.04 -12.10
CA THR A 172 -10.80 8.10 -11.64
C THR A 172 -9.92 7.66 -10.48
N HIS A 173 -10.22 6.51 -9.87
CA HIS A 173 -9.53 5.97 -8.70
C HIS A 173 -9.51 4.44 -8.74
N CYS A 174 -8.63 3.88 -7.92
CA CYS A 174 -8.58 2.43 -7.70
C CYS A 174 -9.38 2.07 -6.43
N VAL A 175 -9.94 0.86 -6.40
CA VAL A 175 -10.68 0.33 -5.25
C VAL A 175 -10.15 -1.06 -4.93
N PHE A 176 -9.92 -1.31 -3.64
CA PHE A 176 -9.50 -2.59 -3.10
C PHE A 176 -10.54 -3.11 -2.12
N THR A 177 -10.86 -4.39 -2.23
CA THR A 177 -11.74 -5.07 -1.29
C THR A 177 -10.93 -6.03 -0.44
N VAL A 178 -11.01 -5.88 0.87
CA VAL A 178 -10.48 -6.80 1.88
C VAL A 178 -11.63 -7.68 2.36
N SER A 179 -11.42 -8.98 2.44
CA SER A 179 -12.41 -9.95 2.90
C SER A 179 -11.75 -11.08 3.69
N PRO A 180 -12.47 -11.71 4.63
CA PRO A 180 -11.97 -12.89 5.34
C PRO A 180 -11.70 -14.05 4.35
N LEU A 181 -10.69 -14.90 4.70
CA LEU A 181 -10.36 -16.13 4.00
C LEU A 181 -11.31 -17.25 4.36
#